data_bf976de07fe533e3a766353ea1ca73e5
#
_entry.id   bf976de07fe533e3a766353ea1ca73e5
#
_cell.length_a   1.000
_cell.length_b   1.000
_cell.length_c   1.000
_cell.angle_alpha   90.00
_cell.angle_beta   90.00
_cell.angle_gamma   90.00
#
_symmetry.space_group_name_H-M   'P 1'
#
loop_
_entity.id
_entity.type
_entity.pdbx_description
1 polymer ?
#
loop_
_entity_poly.entity_id
_entity_poly.type
_entity_poly.pdbx_seq_one_letter_code
_entity_poly.pdbx_strand_id
1 'polypeptide(L)'
;KEKFRARMKGEDVDGQNGDNSKDTPFADLPIKIAIVGKPNVGKSTLTNRMLGEERVIVADHPGTTRDSIYIPLERDDKKYIVIDTAGVRKRRKVSEAIEKFSIVKTLKAIEDCNVALLVIDARSHVTDQDLSLLGFILESGRSLVIAVNKWDGLDVSVKDEIKLELNSRLGFVDFARVHFISALHGTGVGNLFDSIDEAYIGATTRHSASMLNRILRAAIEEHEPPISGGRRIKLKFAHAGGYNPPRIIIHGNKVSKVPDAYKRYIINCYRKALNIMGSPVIIDFKEGENPFANEKPAQKRQTQSQMRAEKRKLANERMWARADAKQDKEERKAIAKAKREGTGLVLAKRPRKKVDPKAQAKKTK
;
A
#
# COMPACT_ATOMS: atom_id res chain seq x y z
N LYS A 1 -22.86 -10.59 2.48
CA LYS A 1 -21.86 -11.46 1.80
C LYS A 1 -22.43 -12.05 0.50
N GLU A 2 -23.67 -12.55 0.49
CA GLU A 2 -24.33 -13.08 -0.72
C GLU A 2 -24.66 -12.00 -1.75
N LYS A 3 -25.14 -10.82 -1.34
CA LYS A 3 -25.42 -9.69 -2.23
C LYS A 3 -24.18 -9.17 -2.97
N PHE A 4 -23.00 -9.20 -2.31
CA PHE A 4 -21.72 -8.83 -2.93
C PHE A 4 -21.32 -9.87 -3.99
N ARG A 5 -21.43 -11.16 -3.69
CA ARG A 5 -21.19 -12.26 -4.66
C ARG A 5 -22.14 -12.26 -5.83
N ALA A 6 -23.44 -11.97 -5.60
CA ALA A 6 -24.45 -11.91 -6.65
C ALA A 6 -24.22 -10.76 -7.63
N ARG A 7 -23.84 -9.54 -7.14
CA ARG A 7 -23.48 -8.39 -8.00
C ARG A 7 -22.21 -8.63 -8.82
N MET A 8 -21.29 -9.49 -8.36
CA MET A 8 -20.09 -9.85 -9.09
C MET A 8 -20.31 -10.90 -10.16
N LYS A 9 -21.40 -11.72 -10.06
CA LYS A 9 -21.77 -12.76 -11.04
C LYS A 9 -22.78 -12.29 -12.09
N GLY A 10 -23.40 -11.13 -11.90
CA GLY A 10 -24.38 -10.57 -12.82
C GLY A 10 -23.75 -9.70 -13.89
N GLU A 11 -23.94 -10.13 -15.16
CA GLU A 11 -23.65 -9.41 -16.40
C GLU A 11 -22.24 -9.50 -16.96
N ASP A 12 -21.85 -10.70 -17.39
CA ASP A 12 -21.04 -10.87 -18.59
C ASP A 12 -21.94 -10.70 -19.83
N VAL A 13 -22.25 -9.47 -20.17
CA VAL A 13 -22.80 -9.08 -21.46
C VAL A 13 -21.90 -7.95 -21.99
N ASP A 14 -20.88 -8.34 -22.66
CA ASP A 14 -20.37 -7.94 -23.95
C ASP A 14 -18.89 -8.34 -24.12
N GLY A 15 -18.71 -9.33 -24.98
CA GLY A 15 -17.63 -9.44 -25.92
C GLY A 15 -16.21 -9.68 -25.40
N GLN A 16 -15.82 -10.90 -25.61
CA GLN A 16 -14.47 -11.47 -25.56
C GLN A 16 -14.13 -12.22 -24.25
N ASN A 17 -14.64 -13.45 -24.20
CA ASN A 17 -13.93 -14.57 -23.59
C ASN A 17 -12.62 -14.79 -24.38
N GLY A 18 -11.64 -13.93 -24.14
CA GLY A 18 -10.25 -14.22 -24.40
C GLY A 18 -9.79 -15.11 -23.26
N ASP A 19 -9.38 -16.32 -23.59
CA ASP A 19 -8.66 -17.25 -22.76
C ASP A 19 -7.51 -16.49 -22.04
N ASN A 20 -7.75 -16.05 -20.79
CA ASN A 20 -6.81 -15.25 -20.00
C ASN A 20 -5.54 -16.03 -19.59
N SER A 21 -5.43 -17.29 -20.00
CA SER A 21 -4.27 -18.13 -19.71
C SER A 21 -3.04 -17.81 -20.58
N LYS A 22 -3.22 -17.10 -21.71
CA LYS A 22 -2.14 -16.78 -22.66
C LYS A 22 -1.52 -15.41 -22.52
N ASP A 23 -2.06 -14.51 -21.70
CA ASP A 23 -1.59 -13.13 -21.56
C ASP A 23 -0.77 -12.84 -20.30
N THR A 24 -0.27 -13.86 -19.61
CA THR A 24 0.69 -13.66 -18.51
C THR A 24 2.10 -13.54 -19.12
N PRO A 25 2.77 -12.39 -19.01
CA PRO A 25 4.14 -12.20 -19.55
C PRO A 25 5.18 -13.11 -18.89
N PHE A 26 4.75 -13.96 -17.97
CA PHE A 26 5.58 -14.83 -17.13
C PHE A 26 5.24 -16.32 -17.32
N ALA A 27 4.36 -16.69 -18.26
CA ALA A 27 3.89 -18.08 -18.44
C ALA A 27 5.04 -19.06 -18.78
N ASP A 28 6.06 -18.58 -19.51
CA ASP A 28 7.20 -19.40 -19.95
C ASP A 28 8.41 -19.33 -19.01
N LEU A 29 8.34 -18.52 -17.95
CA LEU A 29 9.45 -18.38 -17.02
C LEU A 29 9.39 -19.45 -15.92
N PRO A 30 10.54 -20.02 -15.52
CA PRO A 30 10.56 -20.97 -14.42
C PRO A 30 10.14 -20.32 -13.11
N ILE A 31 9.30 -21.02 -12.34
CA ILE A 31 8.83 -20.55 -11.02
C ILE A 31 9.96 -20.77 -10.00
N LYS A 32 10.44 -19.68 -9.42
CA LYS A 32 11.46 -19.71 -8.38
C LYS A 32 10.83 -19.94 -7.01
N ILE A 33 11.25 -21.02 -6.34
CA ILE A 33 10.72 -21.47 -5.04
C ILE A 33 11.84 -21.37 -4.01
N ALA A 34 11.66 -20.58 -2.94
CA ALA A 34 12.55 -20.59 -1.79
C ALA A 34 11.95 -21.46 -0.67
N ILE A 35 12.68 -22.49 -0.23
CA ILE A 35 12.27 -23.33 0.91
C ILE A 35 12.89 -22.75 2.18
N VAL A 36 12.06 -22.18 3.04
CA VAL A 36 12.47 -21.44 4.25
C VAL A 36 11.85 -22.02 5.51
N GLY A 37 12.45 -21.76 6.64
CA GLY A 37 12.01 -22.24 7.96
C GLY A 37 13.16 -22.44 8.92
N LYS A 38 12.88 -22.72 10.17
CA LYS A 38 13.87 -22.96 11.24
C LYS A 38 14.84 -24.10 10.90
N PRO A 39 15.99 -24.20 11.57
CA PRO A 39 16.81 -25.40 11.56
C PRO A 39 16.01 -26.66 11.97
N ASN A 40 16.32 -27.80 11.36
CA ASN A 40 15.77 -29.13 11.70
C ASN A 40 14.24 -29.33 11.47
N VAL A 41 13.52 -28.39 10.82
CA VAL A 41 12.11 -28.59 10.46
C VAL A 41 11.92 -29.57 9.29
N GLY A 42 13.02 -29.99 8.62
CA GLY A 42 12.97 -30.95 7.53
C GLY A 42 13.10 -30.34 6.12
N LYS A 43 13.62 -29.11 5.99
CA LYS A 43 13.79 -28.46 4.68
C LYS A 43 14.58 -29.31 3.69
N SER A 44 15.76 -29.77 4.08
CA SER A 44 16.60 -30.61 3.20
C SER A 44 15.96 -31.94 2.82
N THR A 45 15.19 -32.54 3.72
CA THR A 45 14.41 -33.75 3.43
C THR A 45 13.30 -33.44 2.43
N LEU A 46 12.60 -32.31 2.61
CA LEU A 46 11.57 -31.84 1.68
C LEU A 46 12.16 -31.53 0.30
N THR A 47 13.26 -30.77 0.27
CA THR A 47 13.99 -30.47 -0.98
C THR A 47 14.36 -31.74 -1.73
N ASN A 48 14.98 -32.71 -1.04
CA ASN A 48 15.36 -33.99 -1.65
C ASN A 48 14.14 -34.77 -2.14
N ARG A 49 13.02 -34.72 -1.41
CA ARG A 49 11.78 -35.39 -1.82
C ARG A 49 11.18 -34.73 -3.06
N MET A 50 11.13 -33.41 -3.11
CA MET A 50 10.64 -32.66 -4.29
C MET A 50 11.50 -32.92 -5.52
N LEU A 51 12.83 -33.05 -5.34
CA LEU A 51 13.78 -33.32 -6.42
C LEU A 51 13.85 -34.80 -6.81
N GLY A 52 13.61 -35.71 -5.87
CA GLY A 52 13.79 -37.16 -6.07
C GLY A 52 12.56 -37.87 -6.66
N GLU A 53 11.39 -37.28 -6.61
CA GLU A 53 10.16 -37.83 -7.18
C GLU A 53 10.05 -37.58 -8.69
N GLU A 54 10.94 -36.73 -9.26
CA GLU A 54 10.88 -36.30 -10.65
C GLU A 54 12.25 -36.18 -11.29
N ARG A 55 12.33 -36.31 -12.61
CA ARG A 55 13.56 -36.28 -13.39
C ARG A 55 14.28 -34.94 -13.25
N VAL A 56 15.29 -34.88 -12.41
CA VAL A 56 16.14 -33.72 -12.24
C VAL A 56 17.14 -33.64 -13.39
N ILE A 57 16.98 -32.72 -14.29
CA ILE A 57 18.05 -32.30 -15.20
C ILE A 57 18.91 -31.30 -14.44
N VAL A 58 19.92 -31.75 -13.76
CA VAL A 58 20.91 -30.88 -13.12
C VAL A 58 21.77 -30.25 -14.23
N ALA A 59 21.38 -29.08 -14.68
CA ALA A 59 22.24 -28.25 -15.51
C ALA A 59 23.17 -27.44 -14.58
N ASP A 60 24.44 -27.74 -14.56
CA ASP A 60 25.45 -26.86 -13.97
C ASP A 60 25.52 -25.57 -14.80
N HIS A 61 24.88 -24.51 -14.36
CA HIS A 61 25.09 -23.18 -14.90
C HIS A 61 26.35 -22.57 -14.25
N PRO A 62 27.47 -22.46 -14.97
CA PRO A 62 28.64 -21.75 -14.46
C PRO A 62 28.35 -20.24 -14.48
N GLY A 63 28.36 -19.62 -13.31
CA GLY A 63 28.28 -18.16 -13.22
C GLY A 63 27.51 -17.55 -12.07
N THR A 64 26.92 -18.36 -11.16
CA THR A 64 26.25 -17.81 -9.99
C THR A 64 27.19 -17.79 -8.79
N THR A 65 27.38 -16.61 -8.26
CA THR A 65 28.16 -16.28 -7.05
C THR A 65 27.89 -17.26 -5.90
N ARG A 66 28.92 -17.59 -5.17
CA ARG A 66 29.12 -18.57 -4.08
C ARG A 66 28.04 -18.71 -2.98
N ASP A 67 26.85 -18.11 -3.09
CA ASP A 67 25.97 -17.88 -1.93
C ASP A 67 24.61 -18.59 -1.93
N SER A 68 24.02 -18.93 -3.07
CA SER A 68 22.76 -19.68 -3.16
C SER A 68 22.82 -20.72 -4.27
N ILE A 69 22.24 -21.89 -4.03
CA ILE A 69 22.21 -22.98 -5.02
C ILE A 69 20.84 -22.93 -5.68
N TYR A 70 20.82 -22.81 -7.00
CA TYR A 70 19.61 -22.83 -7.82
C TYR A 70 19.52 -24.20 -8.50
N ILE A 71 18.49 -24.96 -8.17
CA ILE A 71 18.30 -26.32 -8.66
C ILE A 71 17.10 -26.32 -9.61
N PRO A 72 17.30 -26.50 -10.91
CA PRO A 72 16.20 -26.61 -11.86
C PRO A 72 15.47 -27.95 -11.65
N LEU A 73 14.16 -27.88 -11.79
CA LEU A 73 13.22 -29.00 -11.67
C LEU A 73 12.15 -28.85 -12.73
N GLU A 74 11.77 -29.92 -13.39
CA GLU A 74 10.68 -29.95 -14.36
C GLU A 74 9.63 -30.96 -13.90
N ARG A 75 8.36 -30.54 -13.88
CA ARG A 75 7.21 -31.34 -13.48
C ARG A 75 5.97 -30.97 -14.27
N ASP A 76 5.27 -31.95 -14.81
CA ASP A 76 4.02 -31.75 -15.55
C ASP A 76 4.13 -30.63 -16.60
N ASP A 77 5.25 -30.66 -17.41
CA ASP A 77 5.62 -29.66 -18.41
C ASP A 77 5.86 -28.24 -17.87
N LYS A 78 5.94 -28.06 -16.53
CA LYS A 78 6.26 -26.79 -15.89
C LYS A 78 7.68 -26.79 -15.35
N LYS A 79 8.32 -25.63 -15.45
CA LYS A 79 9.71 -25.43 -15.02
C LYS A 79 9.75 -24.70 -13.69
N TYR A 80 10.49 -25.26 -12.76
CA TYR A 80 10.73 -24.67 -11.43
C TYR A 80 12.23 -24.51 -11.19
N ILE A 81 12.57 -23.56 -10.31
CA ILE A 81 13.92 -23.41 -9.77
C ILE A 81 13.80 -23.39 -8.25
N VAL A 82 14.30 -24.43 -7.60
CA VAL A 82 14.36 -24.47 -6.14
C VAL A 82 15.63 -23.75 -5.69
N ILE A 83 15.45 -22.73 -4.86
CA ILE A 83 16.55 -21.98 -4.23
C ILE A 83 16.83 -22.61 -2.87
N ASP A 84 17.96 -23.32 -2.77
CA ASP A 84 18.33 -23.98 -1.53
C ASP A 84 19.20 -23.07 -0.65
N THR A 85 18.73 -22.83 0.55
CA THR A 85 19.37 -21.94 1.50
C THR A 85 20.50 -22.57 2.30
N ALA A 86 20.63 -23.94 2.36
CA ALA A 86 21.75 -24.57 3.07
C ALA A 86 21.80 -26.13 3.05
N GLY A 87 21.01 -26.87 2.26
CA GLY A 87 20.69 -28.25 2.62
C GLY A 87 21.22 -29.39 1.74
N VAL A 88 21.53 -29.19 0.48
CA VAL A 88 21.74 -30.31 -0.48
C VAL A 88 23.19 -30.83 -0.55
N ARG A 89 24.18 -30.12 -0.06
CA ARG A 89 25.54 -30.60 -0.03
C ARG A 89 26.04 -30.99 1.35
N LYS A 90 26.27 -32.31 1.53
CA LYS A 90 27.05 -33.02 2.57
C LYS A 90 27.41 -32.20 3.83
N ARG A 91 26.80 -32.59 4.95
CA ARG A 91 27.22 -32.23 6.31
C ARG A 91 28.74 -32.37 6.49
N ARG A 92 29.44 -31.27 6.45
CA ARG A 92 30.71 -31.14 7.19
C ARG A 92 30.42 -30.27 8.41
N LYS A 93 30.91 -30.74 9.58
CA LYS A 93 30.80 -30.06 10.90
C LYS A 93 31.07 -28.57 10.75
N VAL A 94 30.18 -27.76 11.21
CA VAL A 94 30.31 -26.30 11.14
C VAL A 94 29.72 -25.64 12.36
N SER A 95 30.49 -24.76 12.98
CA SER A 95 30.31 -24.05 14.23
C SER A 95 29.39 -22.81 14.13
N GLU A 96 29.02 -22.23 15.28
CA GLU A 96 28.11 -21.12 15.52
C GLU A 96 28.21 -19.86 14.63
N ALA A 97 29.35 -19.62 14.00
CA ALA A 97 29.52 -18.53 13.03
C ALA A 97 28.60 -18.65 11.78
N ILE A 98 28.04 -19.84 11.53
CA ILE A 98 27.21 -20.16 10.36
C ILE A 98 25.74 -19.79 10.54
N GLU A 99 25.23 -19.64 11.75
CA GLU A 99 23.82 -19.25 11.93
C GLU A 99 23.55 -17.85 11.35
N LYS A 100 24.43 -16.88 11.55
CA LYS A 100 24.27 -15.52 11.00
C LYS A 100 24.35 -15.51 9.47
N PHE A 101 25.25 -16.29 8.88
CA PHE A 101 25.33 -16.47 7.43
C PHE A 101 24.10 -17.19 6.86
N SER A 102 23.52 -18.12 7.63
CA SER A 102 22.30 -18.83 7.23
C SER A 102 21.09 -17.89 7.14
N ILE A 103 20.95 -16.93 8.06
CA ILE A 103 19.85 -15.94 8.04
C ILE A 103 19.96 -15.04 6.80
N VAL A 104 21.14 -14.47 6.52
CA VAL A 104 21.35 -13.60 5.35
C VAL A 104 21.05 -14.35 4.05
N LYS A 105 21.46 -15.62 3.93
CA LYS A 105 21.14 -16.45 2.77
C LYS A 105 19.65 -16.72 2.64
N THR A 106 18.96 -16.96 3.75
CA THR A 106 17.52 -17.16 3.74
C THR A 106 16.80 -15.90 3.28
N LEU A 107 17.18 -14.72 3.77
CA LEU A 107 16.61 -13.45 3.36
C LEU A 107 16.81 -13.19 1.86
N LYS A 108 18.03 -13.43 1.37
CA LYS A 108 18.34 -13.29 -0.07
C LYS A 108 17.53 -14.27 -0.93
N ALA A 109 17.36 -15.51 -0.49
CA ALA A 109 16.54 -16.49 -1.19
C ALA A 109 15.07 -16.07 -1.27
N ILE A 110 14.54 -15.46 -0.20
CA ILE A 110 13.17 -14.89 -0.20
C ILE A 110 13.08 -13.72 -1.19
N GLU A 111 14.07 -12.84 -1.24
CA GLU A 111 14.08 -11.71 -2.19
C GLU A 111 14.13 -12.18 -3.66
N ASP A 112 14.82 -13.28 -3.95
CA ASP A 112 14.98 -13.78 -5.31
C ASP A 112 13.86 -14.70 -5.79
N CYS A 113 13.03 -15.24 -4.87
CA CYS A 113 11.99 -16.19 -5.23
C CYS A 113 10.69 -15.50 -5.74
N ASN A 114 9.86 -16.28 -6.40
CA ASN A 114 8.48 -15.91 -6.71
C ASN A 114 7.54 -16.38 -5.60
N VAL A 115 7.76 -17.61 -5.11
CA VAL A 115 6.97 -18.26 -4.08
C VAL A 115 7.87 -18.74 -2.95
N ALA A 116 7.60 -18.31 -1.74
CA ALA A 116 8.25 -18.80 -0.53
C ALA A 116 7.43 -19.97 0.05
N LEU A 117 8.08 -21.12 0.21
CA LEU A 117 7.53 -22.28 0.90
C LEU A 117 8.03 -22.28 2.35
N LEU A 118 7.20 -21.79 3.27
CA LEU A 118 7.51 -21.76 4.70
C LEU A 118 7.25 -23.12 5.34
N VAL A 119 8.30 -23.77 5.82
CA VAL A 119 8.22 -25.09 6.47
C VAL A 119 8.23 -24.92 7.99
N ILE A 120 7.17 -25.40 8.62
CA ILE A 120 6.97 -25.41 10.08
C ILE A 120 6.99 -26.85 10.57
N ASP A 121 7.56 -27.11 11.74
CA ASP A 121 7.55 -28.43 12.39
C ASP A 121 6.27 -28.61 13.21
N ALA A 122 5.46 -29.59 12.87
CA ALA A 122 4.22 -29.92 13.59
C ALA A 122 4.43 -30.27 15.06
N ARG A 123 5.62 -30.81 15.41
CA ARG A 123 5.95 -31.23 16.77
C ARG A 123 6.46 -30.09 17.67
N SER A 124 6.81 -28.98 17.05
CA SER A 124 7.22 -27.76 17.79
C SER A 124 6.23 -26.67 17.49
N HIS A 125 5.59 -26.11 18.51
CA HIS A 125 4.66 -24.99 18.34
C HIS A 125 5.18 -23.91 17.40
N VAL A 126 4.29 -23.11 16.81
CA VAL A 126 4.67 -21.94 15.99
C VAL A 126 5.47 -20.97 16.86
N THR A 127 6.71 -20.74 16.52
CA THR A 127 7.62 -19.88 17.30
C THR A 127 7.72 -18.48 16.73
N ASP A 128 8.27 -17.55 17.53
CA ASP A 128 8.50 -16.17 17.09
C ASP A 128 9.48 -16.10 15.90
N GLN A 129 10.37 -17.08 15.76
CA GLN A 129 11.26 -17.19 14.60
C GLN A 129 10.47 -17.53 13.32
N ASP A 130 9.47 -18.40 13.41
CA ASP A 130 8.58 -18.71 12.28
C ASP A 130 7.76 -17.48 11.88
N LEU A 131 7.24 -16.73 12.88
CA LEU A 131 6.50 -15.49 12.65
C LEU A 131 7.40 -14.39 12.05
N SER A 132 8.65 -14.30 12.49
CA SER A 132 9.62 -13.33 11.92
C SER A 132 9.94 -13.63 10.46
N LEU A 133 10.15 -14.91 10.10
CA LEU A 133 10.33 -15.33 8.72
C LEU A 133 9.09 -15.04 7.87
N LEU A 134 7.90 -15.33 8.41
CA LEU A 134 6.63 -15.02 7.77
C LEU A 134 6.48 -13.51 7.53
N GLY A 135 6.78 -12.69 8.54
CA GLY A 135 6.78 -11.22 8.41
C GLY A 135 7.66 -10.76 7.26
N PHE A 136 8.89 -11.28 7.19
CA PHE A 136 9.83 -10.93 6.12
C PHE A 136 9.35 -11.34 4.72
N ILE A 137 8.71 -12.53 4.58
CA ILE A 137 8.12 -12.97 3.31
C ILE A 137 7.02 -11.98 2.85
N LEU A 138 6.15 -11.57 3.79
CA LEU A 138 5.06 -10.64 3.52
C LEU A 138 5.56 -9.24 3.16
N GLU A 139 6.57 -8.73 3.88
CA GLU A 139 7.21 -7.44 3.62
C GLU A 139 7.90 -7.42 2.25
N SER A 140 8.54 -8.53 1.89
CA SER A 140 9.15 -8.71 0.55
C SER A 140 8.11 -8.87 -0.56
N GLY A 141 6.83 -8.97 -0.22
CA GLY A 141 5.73 -9.12 -1.18
C GLY A 141 5.72 -10.46 -1.92
N ARG A 142 6.38 -11.49 -1.38
CA ARG A 142 6.46 -12.79 -2.05
C ARG A 142 5.22 -13.62 -1.79
N SER A 143 4.86 -14.44 -2.78
CA SER A 143 3.79 -15.43 -2.60
C SER A 143 4.20 -16.45 -1.55
N LEU A 144 3.22 -16.98 -0.83
CA LEU A 144 3.42 -17.82 0.35
C LEU A 144 2.61 -19.10 0.26
N VAL A 145 3.29 -20.22 0.48
CA VAL A 145 2.68 -21.53 0.78
C VAL A 145 3.27 -22.02 2.10
N ILE A 146 2.44 -22.56 2.98
CA ILE A 146 2.86 -23.04 4.30
C ILE A 146 2.80 -24.56 4.31
N ALA A 147 3.91 -25.21 4.69
CA ALA A 147 4.01 -26.65 4.85
C ALA A 147 4.27 -27.01 6.32
N VAL A 148 3.31 -27.62 6.97
CA VAL A 148 3.42 -28.14 8.35
C VAL A 148 3.95 -29.57 8.22
N ASN A 149 5.25 -29.73 8.44
CA ASN A 149 5.97 -30.99 8.24
C ASN A 149 6.01 -31.85 9.51
N LYS A 150 6.36 -33.11 9.37
CA LYS A 150 6.40 -34.14 10.44
C LYS A 150 5.00 -34.45 10.99
N TRP A 151 3.99 -34.41 10.11
CA TRP A 151 2.61 -34.70 10.43
C TRP A 151 2.32 -36.16 10.73
N ASP A 152 3.28 -37.02 10.38
CA ASP A 152 3.23 -38.47 10.59
C ASP A 152 3.38 -38.85 12.04
N GLY A 153 2.67 -39.87 12.47
CA GLY A 153 2.77 -40.45 13.82
C GLY A 153 2.23 -39.56 14.95
N LEU A 154 1.46 -38.52 14.63
CA LEU A 154 0.79 -37.68 15.62
C LEU A 154 -0.61 -38.20 15.93
N ASP A 155 -1.00 -38.18 17.21
CA ASP A 155 -2.36 -38.50 17.62
C ASP A 155 -3.38 -37.48 17.11
N VAL A 156 -4.66 -37.90 16.99
CA VAL A 156 -5.73 -37.05 16.47
C VAL A 156 -5.92 -35.79 17.31
N SER A 157 -5.90 -35.92 18.63
CA SER A 157 -6.03 -34.82 19.57
C SER A 157 -4.94 -33.77 19.39
N VAL A 158 -3.68 -34.20 19.22
CA VAL A 158 -2.53 -33.34 18.95
C VAL A 158 -2.66 -32.62 17.61
N LYS A 159 -3.15 -33.35 16.60
CA LYS A 159 -3.42 -32.75 15.26
C LYS A 159 -4.44 -31.63 15.33
N ASP A 160 -5.49 -31.78 16.11
CA ASP A 160 -6.54 -30.77 16.22
C ASP A 160 -6.07 -29.56 17.05
N GLU A 161 -5.27 -29.78 18.08
CA GLU A 161 -4.62 -28.72 18.85
C GLU A 161 -3.69 -27.88 17.95
N ILE A 162 -2.85 -28.51 17.13
CA ILE A 162 -1.96 -27.83 16.19
C ILE A 162 -2.75 -26.99 15.18
N LYS A 163 -3.87 -27.52 14.65
CA LYS A 163 -4.74 -26.76 13.72
C LYS A 163 -5.34 -25.52 14.39
N LEU A 164 -5.78 -25.64 15.63
CA LEU A 164 -6.30 -24.50 16.41
C LEU A 164 -5.22 -23.45 16.65
N GLU A 165 -4.01 -23.88 17.03
CA GLU A 165 -2.88 -22.99 17.21
C GLU A 165 -2.53 -22.24 15.89
N LEU A 166 -2.42 -22.96 14.78
CA LEU A 166 -2.14 -22.39 13.46
C LEU A 166 -3.21 -21.36 13.07
N ASN A 167 -4.49 -21.68 13.26
CA ASN A 167 -5.58 -20.74 12.99
C ASN A 167 -5.50 -19.48 13.86
N SER A 168 -5.12 -19.62 15.11
CA SER A 168 -4.96 -18.49 16.02
C SER A 168 -3.77 -17.62 15.67
N ARG A 169 -2.60 -18.22 15.41
CA ARG A 169 -1.35 -17.48 15.17
C ARG A 169 -1.18 -17.01 13.72
N LEU A 170 -1.72 -17.73 12.74
CA LEU A 170 -1.57 -17.45 11.30
C LEU A 170 -2.86 -16.93 10.66
N GLY A 171 -3.91 -16.62 11.42
CA GLY A 171 -5.19 -16.16 10.90
C GLY A 171 -5.12 -14.88 10.06
N PHE A 172 -4.04 -14.09 10.19
CA PHE A 172 -3.81 -12.89 9.39
C PHE A 172 -3.30 -13.18 7.96
N VAL A 173 -2.84 -14.41 7.68
CA VAL A 173 -2.42 -14.88 6.35
C VAL A 173 -3.41 -15.89 5.77
N ASP A 174 -4.72 -15.63 5.93
CA ASP A 174 -5.84 -16.46 5.47
C ASP A 174 -5.85 -16.71 3.95
N PHE A 175 -5.01 -16.03 3.20
CA PHE A 175 -4.81 -16.20 1.77
C PHE A 175 -3.78 -17.29 1.41
N ALA A 176 -2.91 -17.69 2.36
CA ALA A 176 -1.91 -18.72 2.12
C ALA A 176 -2.52 -20.12 2.29
N ARG A 177 -2.16 -21.03 1.41
CA ARG A 177 -2.51 -22.45 1.56
C ARG A 177 -1.63 -23.07 2.64
N VAL A 178 -2.25 -23.85 3.54
CA VAL A 178 -1.57 -24.62 4.58
C VAL A 178 -1.70 -26.10 4.26
N HIS A 179 -0.57 -26.78 4.10
CA HIS A 179 -0.49 -28.20 3.84
C HIS A 179 0.14 -28.93 5.03
N PHE A 180 -0.48 -30.04 5.41
CA PHE A 180 0.07 -30.96 6.41
C PHE A 180 0.77 -32.10 5.68
N ILE A 181 2.10 -32.18 5.86
CA ILE A 181 2.95 -33.07 5.07
C ILE A 181 3.84 -33.96 5.93
N SER A 182 4.32 -35.04 5.35
CA SER A 182 5.49 -35.77 5.81
C SER A 182 6.54 -35.79 4.73
N ALA A 183 7.56 -34.96 4.85
CA ALA A 183 8.68 -34.94 3.91
C ALA A 183 9.47 -36.28 3.92
N LEU A 184 9.44 -37.00 5.05
CA LEU A 184 10.12 -38.29 5.19
C LEU A 184 9.42 -39.36 4.35
N HIS A 185 8.09 -39.43 4.41
CA HIS A 185 7.27 -40.44 3.74
C HIS A 185 6.72 -39.97 2.38
N GLY A 186 6.85 -38.68 2.05
CA GLY A 186 6.33 -38.09 0.78
C GLY A 186 4.85 -37.72 0.83
N THR A 187 4.16 -37.98 1.94
CA THR A 187 2.71 -37.71 2.04
C THR A 187 2.42 -36.23 1.94
N GLY A 188 1.54 -35.84 1.01
CA GLY A 188 1.09 -34.46 0.80
C GLY A 188 2.08 -33.55 0.08
N VAL A 189 3.26 -34.05 -0.30
CA VAL A 189 4.30 -33.22 -0.97
C VAL A 189 3.86 -32.84 -2.39
N GLY A 190 3.21 -33.72 -3.12
CA GLY A 190 2.69 -33.43 -4.48
C GLY A 190 1.75 -32.22 -4.52
N ASN A 191 0.86 -32.10 -3.54
CA ASN A 191 -0.12 -31.00 -3.46
C ASN A 191 0.52 -29.62 -3.24
N LEU A 192 1.79 -29.57 -2.83
CA LEU A 192 2.52 -28.29 -2.69
C LEU A 192 2.70 -27.60 -4.03
N PHE A 193 2.94 -28.37 -5.10
CA PHE A 193 3.16 -27.80 -6.43
C PHE A 193 1.89 -27.15 -6.97
N ASP A 194 0.72 -27.74 -6.78
CA ASP A 194 -0.56 -27.14 -7.17
C ASP A 194 -0.78 -25.79 -6.49
N SER A 195 -0.43 -25.70 -5.20
CA SER A 195 -0.56 -24.45 -4.45
C SER A 195 0.53 -23.44 -4.77
N ILE A 196 1.72 -23.88 -5.15
CA ILE A 196 2.78 -23.00 -5.65
C ILE A 196 2.36 -22.38 -6.98
N ASP A 197 1.77 -23.18 -7.87
CA ASP A 197 1.24 -22.71 -9.16
C ASP A 197 0.09 -21.73 -8.95
N GLU A 198 -0.88 -22.07 -8.08
CA GLU A 198 -1.99 -21.17 -7.72
C GLU A 198 -1.47 -19.83 -7.21
N ALA A 199 -0.48 -19.85 -6.32
CA ALA A 199 0.12 -18.66 -5.74
C ALA A 199 0.88 -17.82 -6.79
N TYR A 200 1.60 -18.47 -7.70
CA TYR A 200 2.32 -17.79 -8.78
C TYR A 200 1.35 -17.18 -9.79
N ILE A 201 0.32 -17.91 -10.20
CA ILE A 201 -0.74 -17.40 -11.09
C ILE A 201 -1.43 -16.20 -10.44
N GLY A 202 -1.81 -16.31 -9.16
CA GLY A 202 -2.42 -15.21 -8.41
C GLY A 202 -1.53 -13.97 -8.35
N ALA A 203 -0.19 -14.16 -8.30
CA ALA A 203 0.77 -13.07 -8.27
C ALA A 203 1.01 -12.40 -9.63
N THR A 204 0.88 -13.15 -10.73
CA THR A 204 1.29 -12.71 -12.08
C THR A 204 0.13 -12.39 -13.00
N THR A 205 -1.11 -12.76 -12.64
CA THR A 205 -2.30 -12.49 -13.45
C THR A 205 -2.54 -11.00 -13.62
N ARG A 206 -2.81 -10.60 -14.86
CA ARG A 206 -3.18 -9.22 -15.21
C ARG A 206 -4.68 -9.01 -15.03
N HIS A 207 -5.02 -7.94 -14.35
CA HIS A 207 -6.41 -7.54 -14.15
C HIS A 207 -6.67 -6.23 -14.91
N SER A 208 -7.78 -6.18 -15.66
CA SER A 208 -8.16 -4.99 -16.41
C SER A 208 -8.54 -3.84 -15.48
N ALA A 209 -8.27 -2.59 -15.89
CA ALA A 209 -8.65 -1.41 -15.12
C ALA A 209 -10.18 -1.34 -14.92
N SER A 210 -10.98 -1.81 -15.88
CA SER A 210 -12.44 -1.88 -15.77
C SER A 210 -12.85 -2.78 -14.60
N MET A 211 -12.29 -4.00 -14.51
CA MET A 211 -12.55 -4.94 -13.41
C MET A 211 -12.13 -4.35 -12.06
N LEU A 212 -10.93 -3.77 -11.97
CA LEU A 212 -10.44 -3.14 -10.73
C LEU A 212 -11.36 -2.00 -10.28
N ASN A 213 -11.85 -1.17 -11.21
CA ASN A 213 -12.78 -0.09 -10.88
C ASN A 213 -14.17 -0.59 -10.48
N ARG A 214 -14.65 -1.71 -11.04
CA ARG A 214 -15.90 -2.34 -10.63
C ARG A 214 -15.82 -2.81 -9.18
N ILE A 215 -14.71 -3.49 -8.82
CA ILE A 215 -14.47 -3.94 -7.45
C ILE A 215 -14.37 -2.75 -6.48
N LEU A 216 -13.64 -1.69 -6.85
CA LEU A 216 -13.50 -0.50 -6.02
C LEU A 216 -14.86 0.15 -5.74
N ARG A 217 -15.70 0.31 -6.77
CA ARG A 217 -17.06 0.87 -6.60
C ARG A 217 -17.91 0.02 -5.67
N ALA A 218 -17.94 -1.30 -5.88
CA ALA A 218 -18.69 -2.21 -5.02
C ALA A 218 -18.21 -2.15 -3.55
N ALA A 219 -16.90 -2.07 -3.32
CA ALA A 219 -16.36 -1.93 -1.98
C ALA A 219 -16.73 -0.59 -1.31
N ILE A 220 -16.74 0.52 -2.07
CA ILE A 220 -17.17 1.83 -1.56
C ILE A 220 -18.67 1.85 -1.26
N GLU A 221 -19.50 1.21 -2.08
CA GLU A 221 -20.95 1.10 -1.87
C GLU A 221 -21.29 0.25 -0.64
N GLU A 222 -20.51 -0.81 -0.36
CA GLU A 222 -20.69 -1.63 0.83
C GLU A 222 -20.27 -0.90 2.10
N HIS A 223 -19.10 -0.26 2.08
CA HIS A 223 -18.59 0.55 3.18
C HIS A 223 -17.94 1.83 2.66
N GLU A 224 -18.59 2.96 2.89
CA GLU A 224 -18.04 4.27 2.50
C GLU A 224 -16.73 4.59 3.23
N PRO A 225 -15.77 5.25 2.54
CA PRO A 225 -14.56 5.74 3.20
C PRO A 225 -14.87 6.69 4.37
N PRO A 226 -14.11 6.61 5.47
CA PRO A 226 -14.36 7.43 6.65
C PRO A 226 -14.12 8.92 6.37
N ILE A 227 -14.73 9.76 7.22
CA ILE A 227 -14.52 11.21 7.19
C ILE A 227 -13.21 11.53 7.91
N SER A 228 -12.35 12.32 7.28
CA SER A 228 -11.12 12.82 7.88
C SER A 228 -11.01 14.34 7.78
N GLY A 229 -10.85 15.02 8.93
CA GLY A 229 -10.78 16.46 8.99
C GLY A 229 -12.02 17.16 8.40
N GLY A 230 -13.22 16.69 8.73
CA GLY A 230 -14.50 17.27 8.31
C GLY A 230 -14.83 17.10 6.82
N ARG A 231 -14.04 16.32 6.06
CA ARG A 231 -14.29 16.06 4.64
C ARG A 231 -14.18 14.57 4.34
N ARG A 232 -15.02 14.05 3.46
CA ARG A 232 -14.99 12.66 3.02
C ARG A 232 -13.75 12.39 2.18
N ILE A 233 -13.10 11.25 2.41
CA ILE A 233 -12.08 10.69 1.53
C ILE A 233 -12.78 10.20 0.26
N LYS A 234 -12.26 10.53 -0.92
CA LYS A 234 -12.84 10.10 -2.20
C LYS A 234 -11.83 9.24 -2.95
N LEU A 235 -12.14 7.95 -3.08
CA LEU A 235 -11.44 7.03 -3.97
C LEU A 235 -12.11 7.13 -5.35
N LYS A 236 -11.35 7.43 -6.40
CA LYS A 236 -11.90 7.76 -7.73
C LYS A 236 -11.79 6.60 -8.70
N PHE A 237 -10.58 6.10 -8.90
CA PHE A 237 -10.30 5.02 -9.84
C PHE A 237 -9.09 4.20 -9.42
N ALA A 238 -9.03 2.96 -9.91
CA ALA A 238 -7.97 2.02 -9.67
C ALA A 238 -7.41 1.48 -10.98
N HIS A 239 -6.11 1.19 -11.00
CA HIS A 239 -5.45 0.50 -12.10
C HIS A 239 -4.33 -0.40 -11.57
N ALA A 240 -3.88 -1.35 -12.40
CA ALA A 240 -2.76 -2.21 -12.07
C ALA A 240 -1.45 -1.40 -12.06
N GLY A 241 -0.66 -1.55 -10.99
CA GLY A 241 0.61 -0.86 -10.79
C GLY A 241 1.83 -1.77 -10.90
N GLY A 242 1.62 -3.10 -10.94
CA GLY A 242 2.70 -4.08 -11.02
C GLY A 242 2.22 -5.50 -10.77
N TYR A 243 3.15 -6.44 -10.92
CA TYR A 243 2.93 -7.88 -10.76
C TYR A 243 4.02 -8.46 -9.85
N ASN A 244 3.72 -9.57 -9.24
CA ASN A 244 4.62 -10.34 -8.37
C ASN A 244 5.33 -9.50 -7.30
N PRO A 245 4.59 -8.92 -6.35
CA PRO A 245 3.18 -9.17 -6.03
C PRO A 245 2.21 -8.31 -6.85
N PRO A 246 0.90 -8.67 -6.91
CA PRO A 246 -0.13 -7.83 -7.52
C PRO A 246 -0.21 -6.49 -6.80
N ARG A 247 0.09 -5.43 -7.55
CA ARG A 247 0.06 -4.06 -7.04
C ARG A 247 -1.08 -3.29 -7.69
N ILE A 248 -1.94 -2.68 -6.89
CA ILE A 248 -3.09 -1.90 -7.34
C ILE A 248 -2.88 -0.46 -6.90
N ILE A 249 -2.94 0.48 -7.84
CA ILE A 249 -2.83 1.90 -7.53
C ILE A 249 -4.23 2.50 -7.51
N ILE A 250 -4.62 3.09 -6.39
CA ILE A 250 -5.90 3.77 -6.20
C ILE A 250 -5.68 5.27 -6.13
N HIS A 251 -6.28 5.98 -7.08
CA HIS A 251 -6.25 7.43 -7.12
C HIS A 251 -7.47 8.03 -6.41
N GLY A 252 -7.24 9.14 -5.70
CA GLY A 252 -8.31 9.80 -4.99
C GLY A 252 -7.92 11.13 -4.38
N ASN A 253 -8.82 11.71 -3.60
CA ASN A 253 -8.58 12.93 -2.85
C ASN A 253 -8.45 12.59 -1.37
N LYS A 254 -7.43 13.13 -0.70
CA LYS A 254 -7.11 12.90 0.73
C LYS A 254 -6.85 11.42 1.06
N VAL A 255 -6.35 10.68 0.10
CA VAL A 255 -6.09 9.24 0.26
C VAL A 255 -4.95 8.95 1.24
N SER A 256 -4.04 9.91 1.46
CA SER A 256 -3.01 9.85 2.51
C SER A 256 -3.59 9.69 3.93
N LYS A 257 -4.85 10.09 4.12
CA LYS A 257 -5.58 10.01 5.40
C LYS A 257 -6.47 8.77 5.54
N VAL A 258 -6.38 7.81 4.62
CA VAL A 258 -7.12 6.54 4.71
C VAL A 258 -6.59 5.74 5.89
N PRO A 259 -7.44 5.37 6.88
CA PRO A 259 -7.03 4.55 8.01
C PRO A 259 -6.60 3.14 7.58
N ASP A 260 -5.67 2.54 8.31
CA ASP A 260 -5.15 1.21 7.97
C ASP A 260 -6.21 0.11 8.04
N ALA A 261 -7.21 0.27 8.90
CA ALA A 261 -8.36 -0.64 8.93
C ALA A 261 -9.13 -0.63 7.61
N TYR A 262 -9.34 0.56 7.01
CA TYR A 262 -10.01 0.68 5.73
C TYR A 262 -9.13 0.20 4.56
N LYS A 263 -7.80 0.43 4.63
CA LYS A 263 -6.86 -0.15 3.65
C LYS A 263 -6.95 -1.68 3.65
N ARG A 264 -6.94 -2.31 4.83
CA ARG A 264 -7.10 -3.77 4.97
C ARG A 264 -8.44 -4.26 4.43
N TYR A 265 -9.53 -3.52 4.67
CA TYR A 265 -10.83 -3.84 4.09
C TYR A 265 -10.78 -3.85 2.56
N ILE A 266 -10.24 -2.81 1.93
CA ILE A 266 -10.12 -2.73 0.47
C ILE A 266 -9.21 -3.85 -0.09
N ILE A 267 -8.07 -4.15 0.55
CA ILE A 267 -7.20 -5.28 0.18
C ILE A 267 -8.01 -6.59 0.18
N ASN A 268 -8.79 -6.83 1.22
CA ASN A 268 -9.62 -8.03 1.34
C ASN A 268 -10.72 -8.11 0.27
N CYS A 269 -11.33 -6.97 -0.09
CA CYS A 269 -12.31 -6.91 -1.18
C CYS A 269 -11.66 -7.33 -2.51
N TYR A 270 -10.51 -6.75 -2.86
CA TYR A 270 -9.80 -7.13 -4.07
C TYR A 270 -9.38 -8.58 -4.07
N ARG A 271 -8.74 -9.07 -2.99
CA ARG A 271 -8.29 -10.45 -2.88
C ARG A 271 -9.41 -11.45 -3.09
N LYS A 272 -10.56 -11.22 -2.44
CA LYS A 272 -11.75 -12.10 -2.58
C LYS A 272 -12.37 -12.02 -3.96
N ALA A 273 -12.50 -10.82 -4.52
CA ALA A 273 -13.14 -10.62 -5.81
C ALA A 273 -12.30 -11.14 -6.98
N LEU A 274 -10.98 -11.04 -6.89
CA LEU A 274 -10.02 -11.53 -7.89
C LEU A 274 -9.60 -12.98 -7.65
N ASN A 275 -10.09 -13.61 -6.57
CA ASN A 275 -9.71 -14.96 -6.14
C ASN A 275 -8.19 -15.17 -6.04
N ILE A 276 -7.47 -14.16 -5.51
CA ILE A 276 -6.02 -14.23 -5.35
C ILE A 276 -5.70 -15.06 -4.10
N MET A 277 -5.13 -16.24 -4.31
CA MET A 277 -4.63 -17.13 -3.27
C MET A 277 -3.11 -17.19 -3.29
N GLY A 278 -2.51 -17.40 -2.14
CA GLY A 278 -1.07 -17.55 -1.99
C GLY A 278 -0.25 -16.27 -2.19
N SER A 279 -0.84 -15.15 -2.63
CA SER A 279 -0.09 -13.91 -2.87
C SER A 279 -0.65 -12.73 -2.07
N PRO A 280 0.21 -11.92 -1.44
CA PRO A 280 -0.22 -10.66 -0.85
C PRO A 280 -0.60 -9.66 -1.96
N VAL A 281 -1.66 -8.88 -1.70
CA VAL A 281 -2.07 -7.78 -2.59
C VAL A 281 -1.60 -6.46 -1.99
N ILE A 282 -0.82 -5.70 -2.75
CA ILE A 282 -0.33 -4.39 -2.34
C ILE A 282 -1.22 -3.31 -2.94
N ILE A 283 -1.66 -2.36 -2.11
CA ILE A 283 -2.43 -1.21 -2.58
C ILE A 283 -1.68 0.07 -2.27
N ASP A 284 -1.38 0.83 -3.32
CA ASP A 284 -0.80 2.16 -3.21
C ASP A 284 -1.88 3.21 -3.41
N PHE A 285 -1.96 4.16 -2.48
CA PHE A 285 -2.88 5.28 -2.58
C PHE A 285 -2.15 6.51 -3.10
N LYS A 286 -2.58 7.03 -4.25
CA LYS A 286 -1.99 8.24 -4.86
C LYS A 286 -3.00 9.39 -4.85
N GLU A 287 -2.60 10.53 -4.31
CA GLU A 287 -3.35 11.75 -4.47
C GLU A 287 -3.11 12.28 -5.90
N GLY A 288 -4.20 12.64 -6.59
CA GLY A 288 -4.07 13.36 -7.85
C GLY A 288 -3.42 14.72 -7.58
N GLU A 289 -2.47 15.13 -8.40
CA GLU A 289 -1.99 16.50 -8.39
C GLU A 289 -3.19 17.42 -8.55
N ASN A 290 -3.33 18.39 -7.66
CA ASN A 290 -4.34 19.41 -7.78
C ASN A 290 -3.90 20.36 -8.91
N PRO A 291 -4.52 20.32 -10.11
CA PRO A 291 -4.10 21.20 -11.21
C PRO A 291 -4.22 22.68 -10.85
N PHE A 292 -4.97 23.02 -9.77
CA PHE A 292 -5.17 24.36 -9.27
C PHE A 292 -4.30 24.65 -8.02
N ALA A 293 -3.36 23.77 -7.64
CA ALA A 293 -2.52 23.98 -6.46
C ALA A 293 -1.62 25.23 -6.61
N ASN A 294 -1.26 25.59 -7.83
CA ASN A 294 -0.41 26.74 -8.17
C ASN A 294 -1.22 27.98 -8.60
N GLU A 295 -2.53 27.88 -8.73
CA GLU A 295 -3.34 29.08 -8.89
C GLU A 295 -3.36 29.81 -7.55
N LYS A 296 -2.84 31.06 -7.56
CA LYS A 296 -3.03 32.01 -6.46
C LYS A 296 -4.50 31.94 -6.07
N PRO A 297 -4.83 31.84 -4.76
CA PRO A 297 -6.21 31.73 -4.34
C PRO A 297 -6.99 32.85 -5.04
N ALA A 298 -7.94 32.46 -5.89
CA ALA A 298 -8.79 33.41 -6.60
C ALA A 298 -9.25 34.42 -5.58
N GLN A 299 -8.95 35.73 -5.81
CA GLN A 299 -9.31 36.78 -4.89
C GLN A 299 -10.75 36.57 -4.51
N LYS A 300 -11.00 36.33 -3.24
CA LYS A 300 -12.36 36.10 -2.73
C LYS A 300 -13.20 37.24 -3.28
N ARG A 301 -14.11 36.90 -4.19
CA ARG A 301 -15.06 37.91 -4.69
C ARG A 301 -15.64 38.60 -3.47
N GLN A 302 -15.35 39.89 -3.32
CA GLN A 302 -15.84 40.67 -2.19
C GLN A 302 -17.34 40.59 -2.20
N THR A 303 -17.90 40.23 -1.08
CA THR A 303 -19.39 40.22 -0.95
C THR A 303 -19.91 41.64 -1.18
N GLN A 304 -21.12 41.76 -1.73
CA GLN A 304 -21.75 43.10 -1.97
C GLN A 304 -21.70 43.99 -0.72
N SER A 305 -21.79 43.39 0.46
CA SER A 305 -21.63 44.06 1.76
C SER A 305 -20.21 44.63 1.95
N GLN A 306 -19.18 43.92 1.59
CA GLN A 306 -17.79 44.39 1.69
C GLN A 306 -17.49 45.51 0.69
N MET A 307 -17.98 45.38 -0.54
CA MET A 307 -17.84 46.45 -1.55
C MET A 307 -18.61 47.71 -1.15
N ARG A 308 -19.79 47.58 -0.51
CA ARG A 308 -20.52 48.74 0.02
C ARG A 308 -19.78 49.42 1.21
N ALA A 309 -19.17 48.60 2.07
CA ALA A 309 -18.37 49.13 3.19
C ALA A 309 -17.12 49.86 2.70
N GLU A 310 -16.44 49.36 1.70
CA GLU A 310 -15.24 49.98 1.08
C GLU A 310 -15.62 51.26 0.34
N LYS A 311 -16.71 51.28 -0.44
CA LYS A 311 -17.23 52.50 -1.05
C LYS A 311 -17.57 53.58 -0.02
N ARG A 312 -18.18 53.17 1.11
CA ARG A 312 -18.45 54.13 2.23
C ARG A 312 -17.20 54.66 2.84
N LYS A 313 -16.16 53.85 3.05
CA LYS A 313 -14.85 54.35 3.56
C LYS A 313 -14.24 55.36 2.60
N LEU A 314 -14.21 55.01 1.32
CA LEU A 314 -13.64 55.90 0.30
C LEU A 314 -14.40 57.20 0.15
N ALA A 315 -15.73 57.14 0.24
CA ALA A 315 -16.59 58.35 0.21
C ALA A 315 -16.34 59.24 1.44
N ASN A 316 -16.23 58.68 2.64
CA ASN A 316 -15.90 59.39 3.85
C ASN A 316 -14.50 60.04 3.78
N GLU A 317 -13.50 59.31 3.31
CA GLU A 317 -12.12 59.87 3.12
C GLU A 317 -12.14 61.05 2.14
N ARG A 318 -12.86 60.91 1.03
CA ARG A 318 -13.02 62.05 0.08
C ARG A 318 -13.74 63.25 0.68
N MET A 319 -14.76 63.00 1.53
CA MET A 319 -15.47 64.04 2.23
C MET A 319 -14.57 64.79 3.23
N TRP A 320 -13.78 64.07 4.01
CA TRP A 320 -12.83 64.65 4.95
C TRP A 320 -11.74 65.45 4.24
N ALA A 321 -11.18 64.88 3.16
CA ALA A 321 -10.16 65.58 2.34
C ALA A 321 -10.70 66.89 1.72
N ARG A 322 -12.01 66.91 1.30
CA ARG A 322 -12.65 68.10 0.79
C ARG A 322 -12.88 69.14 1.91
N ALA A 323 -13.25 68.69 3.10
CA ALA A 323 -13.44 69.58 4.26
C ALA A 323 -12.11 70.22 4.68
N ASP A 324 -11.04 69.46 4.77
CA ASP A 324 -9.70 69.95 5.06
C ASP A 324 -9.22 70.95 4.02
N ALA A 325 -9.39 70.64 2.73
CA ALA A 325 -9.00 71.54 1.63
C ALA A 325 -9.81 72.83 1.64
N LYS A 326 -11.09 72.82 2.06
CA LYS A 326 -11.91 74.02 2.21
C LYS A 326 -11.44 74.88 3.39
N GLN A 327 -11.11 74.25 4.50
CA GLN A 327 -10.60 74.88 5.70
C GLN A 327 -9.21 75.51 5.45
N ASP A 328 -8.30 74.82 4.79
CA ASP A 328 -6.98 75.37 4.36
C ASP A 328 -7.16 76.56 3.42
N LYS A 329 -8.17 76.59 2.55
CA LYS A 329 -8.46 77.68 1.64
C LYS A 329 -8.98 78.93 2.38
N GLU A 330 -9.87 78.69 3.38
CA GLU A 330 -10.37 79.78 4.26
C GLU A 330 -9.29 80.34 5.14
N GLU A 331 -8.40 79.51 5.70
CA GLU A 331 -7.27 79.93 6.51
C GLU A 331 -6.27 80.72 5.67
N ARG A 332 -5.96 80.37 4.47
CA ARG A 332 -5.14 81.12 3.52
C ARG A 332 -5.74 82.49 3.18
N LYS A 333 -7.09 82.55 2.99
CA LYS A 333 -7.79 83.80 2.74
C LYS A 333 -7.79 84.71 3.97
N ALA A 334 -7.91 84.18 5.17
CA ALA A 334 -7.81 84.96 6.43
C ALA A 334 -6.43 85.50 6.66
N ILE A 335 -5.36 84.74 6.40
CA ILE A 335 -3.99 85.18 6.47
C ILE A 335 -3.70 86.28 5.45
N ALA A 336 -4.20 86.12 4.21
CA ALA A 336 -4.00 87.14 3.16
C ALA A 336 -4.74 88.44 3.50
N LYS A 337 -5.90 88.40 4.15
CA LYS A 337 -6.65 89.54 4.60
C LYS A 337 -5.97 90.26 5.76
N ALA A 338 -5.48 89.47 6.76
CA ALA A 338 -4.75 90.03 7.90
C ALA A 338 -3.41 90.72 7.48
N LYS A 339 -2.73 90.22 6.46
CA LYS A 339 -1.54 90.79 5.84
C LYS A 339 -1.87 92.15 5.16
N ARG A 340 -3.06 92.28 4.57
CA ARG A 340 -3.49 93.54 3.92
C ARG A 340 -3.88 94.68 4.92
N GLU A 341 -4.40 94.22 6.09
CA GLU A 341 -4.91 95.15 7.11
C GLU A 341 -3.89 95.49 8.19
N GLY A 342 -2.60 95.09 8.05
CA GLY A 342 -1.51 95.44 8.95
C GLY A 342 -1.64 94.88 10.38
N THR A 343 -2.60 94.04 10.66
CA THR A 343 -2.79 93.46 11.97
C THR A 343 -2.02 92.13 12.06
N GLY A 344 -0.96 92.12 12.80
CA GLY A 344 -0.07 90.99 12.99
C GLY A 344 -0.79 89.86 13.76
N LEU A 345 -1.66 89.08 13.11
CA LEU A 345 -2.28 87.87 13.67
C LEU A 345 -1.34 86.72 13.46
N VAL A 346 -0.69 86.27 14.53
CA VAL A 346 0.08 85.03 14.57
C VAL A 346 -0.95 83.92 14.91
N LEU A 347 -1.51 83.26 13.90
CA LEU A 347 -2.33 82.06 14.11
C LEU A 347 -1.44 80.91 14.52
N ALA A 348 -1.62 80.42 15.74
CA ALA A 348 -0.92 79.26 16.25
C ALA A 348 -1.27 78.05 15.37
N LYS A 349 -0.25 77.43 14.78
CA LYS A 349 -0.40 76.16 14.02
C LYS A 349 -1.04 75.11 14.92
N ARG A 350 -2.32 74.74 14.66
CA ARG A 350 -2.98 73.59 15.33
C ARG A 350 -2.25 72.32 14.93
N PRO A 351 -1.99 71.44 15.90
CA PRO A 351 -1.38 70.10 15.58
C PRO A 351 -2.31 69.31 14.69
N ARG A 352 -1.80 68.85 13.52
CA ARG A 352 -2.49 67.90 12.65
C ARG A 352 -2.73 66.61 13.45
N LYS A 353 -4.02 66.28 13.72
CA LYS A 353 -4.39 64.94 14.24
C LYS A 353 -4.00 63.88 13.23
N LYS A 354 -2.86 63.18 13.48
CA LYS A 354 -2.55 61.96 12.78
C LYS A 354 -3.63 60.94 13.16
N VAL A 355 -4.45 60.58 12.19
CA VAL A 355 -5.38 59.45 12.35
C VAL A 355 -4.51 58.19 12.40
N ASP A 356 -4.42 57.58 13.57
CA ASP A 356 -3.69 56.36 13.78
C ASP A 356 -4.56 55.16 13.21
N PRO A 357 -4.09 54.49 12.16
CA PRO A 357 -4.88 53.40 11.54
C PRO A 357 -5.11 52.21 12.46
N LYS A 358 -4.38 52.11 13.58
CA LYS A 358 -4.46 50.97 14.51
C LYS A 358 -5.55 51.07 15.58
N ALA A 359 -6.14 52.26 15.79
CA ALA A 359 -7.12 52.44 16.83
C ALA A 359 -8.55 51.95 16.46
N GLN A 360 -8.84 51.69 15.17
CA GLN A 360 -10.15 51.22 14.73
C GLN A 360 -10.31 49.68 14.67
N ALA A 361 -9.24 48.92 14.83
CA ALA A 361 -9.33 47.43 14.80
C ALA A 361 -9.76 46.80 16.13
N LYS A 362 -9.93 47.61 17.22
CA LYS A 362 -10.29 47.11 18.56
C LYS A 362 -11.75 47.26 18.97
N LYS A 363 -12.63 47.74 18.06
CA LYS A 363 -14.08 47.94 18.40
C LYS A 363 -15.01 46.95 17.63
N THR A 364 -14.50 45.88 17.05
CA THR A 364 -15.33 44.82 16.47
C THR A 364 -14.71 43.47 16.88
N LYS A 365 -14.96 43.11 18.11
CA LYS A 365 -14.98 41.76 18.63
C LYS A 365 -16.35 41.54 19.24
#